data_6bfabb1312cab5f28a8a5c239fa3cc87
#
_entry.id   6bfabb1312cab5f28a8a5c239fa3cc87
#
_cell.length_a   1.000
_cell.length_b   1.000
_cell.length_c   1.000
_cell.angle_alpha   90.00
_cell.angle_beta   90.00
_cell.angle_gamma   90.00
#
_symmetry.space_group_name_H-M   'P 1'
#
loop_
_entity.id
_entity.type
_entity.pdbx_description
1 polymer ?
#
loop_
_entity_poly.entity_id
_entity_poly.type
_entity_poly.pdbx_seq_one_letter_code
_entity_poly.pdbx_strand_id
1 'polypeptide(L)'
;QRLKEAAEKAKIELSSSTSTEINLPYIMPVNGMPKHLVKTLTRAKFEMLAHSLIQACLEPCKNAMRDAGLSNADIDEVILVGGSTRIPAIQKLVEDFFGKAPSKGVNPDEVVAVGASIQGAILNKEEGVGDIVLLDVTPLSMGIETLGGVMTKMIDANTTIPCKKTETFSTAADNQTEVTIHVLQGERPMAAQNKSIGNFNLTGIAPARRGVPQIEVTFDIDANGILKVSAKDKATGKEQAIRIEASSGLS
;
A
#
# COMPACT_ATOMS: atom_id res chain seq x y z
N GLN A 1 -22.07 12.52 11.70
CA GLN A 1 -21.43 13.39 10.71
C GLN A 1 -20.86 14.66 11.37
N ARG A 2 -21.69 15.57 11.92
CA ARG A 2 -21.28 16.87 12.52
C ARG A 2 -20.16 16.75 13.55
N LEU A 3 -20.19 15.74 14.43
CA LEU A 3 -19.16 15.54 15.45
C LEU A 3 -17.82 15.13 14.82
N LYS A 4 -17.85 14.28 13.79
CA LYS A 4 -16.64 13.86 13.04
C LYS A 4 -15.99 15.06 12.35
N GLU A 5 -16.77 15.90 11.69
CA GLU A 5 -16.29 17.12 11.02
C GLU A 5 -15.69 18.13 12.01
N ALA A 6 -16.35 18.33 13.15
CA ALA A 6 -15.84 19.21 14.20
C ALA A 6 -14.56 18.68 14.86
N ALA A 7 -14.44 17.34 15.02
CA ALA A 7 -13.23 16.71 15.52
C ALA A 7 -12.07 16.86 14.54
N GLU A 8 -12.32 16.68 13.23
CA GLU A 8 -11.30 16.88 12.18
C GLU A 8 -10.83 18.35 12.13
N LYS A 9 -11.78 19.29 12.18
CA LYS A 9 -11.45 20.71 12.27
C LYS A 9 -10.58 21.02 13.50
N ALA A 10 -10.96 20.50 14.67
CA ALA A 10 -10.20 20.68 15.90
C ALA A 10 -8.79 20.09 15.80
N LYS A 11 -8.62 18.90 15.20
CA LYS A 11 -7.32 18.29 14.92
C LYS A 11 -6.42 19.22 14.09
N ILE A 12 -6.97 19.80 13.02
CA ILE A 12 -6.24 20.72 12.13
C ILE A 12 -5.83 21.99 12.89
N GLU A 13 -6.74 22.60 13.64
CA GLU A 13 -6.46 23.80 14.44
C GLU A 13 -5.40 23.57 15.51
N LEU A 14 -5.39 22.39 16.14
CA LEU A 14 -4.40 22.01 17.15
C LEU A 14 -2.99 21.78 16.60
N SER A 15 -2.80 21.77 15.29
CA SER A 15 -1.46 21.76 14.68
C SER A 15 -0.77 23.12 14.84
N SER A 16 -1.52 24.22 14.88
CA SER A 16 -0.98 25.58 15.07
C SER A 16 -1.31 26.19 16.43
N SER A 17 -2.42 25.78 17.06
CA SER A 17 -2.88 26.31 18.35
C SER A 17 -2.66 25.33 19.49
N THR A 18 -2.54 25.83 20.72
CA THR A 18 -2.43 24.97 21.92
C THR A 18 -3.76 24.48 22.45
N SER A 19 -4.86 25.12 22.04
CA SER A 19 -6.24 24.72 22.40
C SER A 19 -7.22 25.19 21.33
N THR A 20 -8.36 24.50 21.24
CA THR A 20 -9.49 24.87 20.39
C THR A 20 -10.81 24.54 21.07
N GLU A 21 -11.90 25.16 20.64
CA GLU A 21 -13.24 24.89 21.13
C GLU A 21 -14.06 24.13 20.07
N ILE A 22 -14.57 22.97 20.44
CA ILE A 22 -15.58 22.24 19.69
C ILE A 22 -16.94 22.73 20.16
N ASN A 23 -17.67 23.45 19.29
CA ASN A 23 -18.98 23.99 19.57
C ASN A 23 -20.00 23.47 18.55
N LEU A 24 -20.89 22.61 19.00
CA LEU A 24 -21.96 22.01 18.20
C LEU A 24 -23.32 22.39 18.80
N PRO A 25 -23.94 23.49 18.35
CA PRO A 25 -25.25 23.89 18.80
C PRO A 25 -26.30 22.87 18.34
N TYR A 26 -27.32 22.68 19.17
CA TYR A 26 -28.48 21.81 18.87
C TYR A 26 -28.07 20.38 18.47
N ILE A 27 -27.12 19.78 19.21
CA ILE A 27 -26.61 18.46 18.85
C ILE A 27 -27.66 17.35 19.07
N MET A 28 -28.46 17.50 20.10
CA MET A 28 -29.57 16.60 20.40
C MET A 28 -30.62 17.26 21.30
N PRO A 29 -31.92 16.88 21.22
CA PRO A 29 -32.93 17.26 22.20
C PRO A 29 -32.83 16.34 23.44
N VAL A 30 -32.98 16.92 24.64
CA VAL A 30 -33.13 16.20 25.90
C VAL A 30 -34.37 16.76 26.60
N ASN A 31 -35.36 15.93 26.84
CA ASN A 31 -36.66 16.33 27.41
C ASN A 31 -37.32 17.51 26.64
N GLY A 32 -37.26 17.48 25.32
CA GLY A 32 -37.81 18.52 24.46
C GLY A 32 -36.98 19.82 24.38
N MET A 33 -35.92 19.95 25.17
CA MET A 33 -35.03 21.12 25.15
C MET A 33 -33.77 20.83 24.35
N PRO A 34 -33.34 21.75 23.46
CA PRO A 34 -32.13 21.59 22.69
C PRO A 34 -30.89 21.64 23.58
N LYS A 35 -30.00 20.68 23.40
CA LYS A 35 -28.67 20.65 24.04
C LYS A 35 -27.56 21.02 23.08
N HIS A 36 -26.56 21.70 23.60
CA HIS A 36 -25.36 22.10 22.86
C HIS A 36 -24.18 21.28 23.41
N LEU A 37 -23.27 20.89 22.52
CA LEU A 37 -21.99 20.32 22.92
C LEU A 37 -20.94 21.42 22.79
N VAL A 38 -20.40 21.86 23.92
CA VAL A 38 -19.26 22.78 23.96
C VAL A 38 -18.14 22.10 24.74
N LYS A 39 -17.00 21.93 24.11
CA LYS A 39 -15.81 21.29 24.71
C LYS A 39 -14.55 22.00 24.25
N THR A 40 -13.73 22.41 25.22
CA THR A 40 -12.36 22.83 24.95
C THR A 40 -11.47 21.60 24.83
N LEU A 41 -10.72 21.51 23.77
CA LEU A 41 -9.72 20.47 23.53
C LEU A 41 -8.34 21.13 23.46
N THR A 42 -7.42 20.67 24.29
CA THR A 42 -6.03 21.12 24.26
C THR A 42 -5.19 20.20 23.38
N ARG A 43 -4.11 20.70 22.79
CA ARG A 43 -3.13 19.90 22.04
C ARG A 43 -2.61 18.74 22.87
N ALA A 44 -2.22 18.98 24.13
CA ALA A 44 -1.74 17.93 25.03
C ALA A 44 -2.76 16.80 25.22
N LYS A 45 -4.05 17.15 25.36
CA LYS A 45 -5.11 16.13 25.45
C LYS A 45 -5.31 15.37 24.16
N PHE A 46 -5.26 16.05 23.03
CA PHE A 46 -5.32 15.41 21.71
C PHE A 46 -4.16 14.44 21.48
N GLU A 47 -2.93 14.88 21.74
CA GLU A 47 -1.73 14.06 21.59
C GLU A 47 -1.73 12.84 22.53
N MET A 48 -2.24 13.01 23.75
CA MET A 48 -2.43 11.89 24.69
C MET A 48 -3.43 10.87 24.13
N LEU A 49 -4.54 11.31 23.56
CA LEU A 49 -5.55 10.42 22.97
C LEU A 49 -5.07 9.72 21.70
N ALA A 50 -4.23 10.40 20.90
CA ALA A 50 -3.68 9.89 19.66
C ALA A 50 -2.32 9.17 19.83
N HIS A 51 -1.80 9.06 21.05
CA HIS A 51 -0.43 8.60 21.33
C HIS A 51 -0.10 7.27 20.67
N SER A 52 -0.98 6.27 20.79
CA SER A 52 -0.76 4.94 20.19
C SER A 52 -0.68 4.98 18.66
N LEU A 53 -1.49 5.83 18.02
CA LEU A 53 -1.47 6.01 16.57
C LEU A 53 -0.20 6.73 16.12
N ILE A 54 0.24 7.74 16.88
CA ILE A 54 1.47 8.47 16.60
C ILE A 54 2.67 7.52 16.72
N GLN A 55 2.76 6.72 17.80
CA GLN A 55 3.85 5.76 17.98
C GLN A 55 3.87 4.67 16.89
N ALA A 56 2.70 4.24 16.42
CA ALA A 56 2.60 3.24 15.36
C ALA A 56 3.21 3.71 14.03
N CYS A 57 3.40 5.03 13.81
CA CYS A 57 4.05 5.54 12.61
C CYS A 57 5.54 5.15 12.51
N LEU A 58 6.19 4.77 13.60
CA LEU A 58 7.61 4.38 13.59
C LEU A 58 7.85 2.98 13.01
N GLU A 59 6.91 2.06 13.14
CA GLU A 59 7.12 0.68 12.67
C GLU A 59 7.34 0.58 11.15
N PRO A 60 6.56 1.26 10.30
CA PRO A 60 6.85 1.32 8.86
C PRO A 60 8.22 1.94 8.56
N CYS A 61 8.64 2.98 9.29
CA CYS A 61 9.95 3.60 9.12
C CYS A 61 11.08 2.62 9.44
N LYS A 62 10.99 1.93 10.59
CA LYS A 62 11.98 0.91 10.99
C LYS A 62 12.07 -0.22 9.97
N ASN A 63 10.94 -0.69 9.48
CA ASN A 63 10.89 -1.74 8.48
C ASN A 63 11.56 -1.31 7.17
N ALA A 64 11.24 -0.10 6.67
CA ALA A 64 11.86 0.44 5.47
C ALA A 64 13.38 0.60 5.61
N MET A 65 13.85 1.11 6.76
CA MET A 65 15.27 1.24 7.06
C MET A 65 15.98 -0.12 7.08
N ARG A 66 15.37 -1.11 7.75
CA ARG A 66 15.88 -2.47 7.80
C ARG A 66 15.96 -3.12 6.42
N ASP A 67 14.90 -2.98 5.62
CA ASP A 67 14.80 -3.57 4.28
C ASP A 67 15.82 -2.93 3.32
N ALA A 68 16.09 -1.63 3.49
CA ALA A 68 17.13 -0.92 2.76
C ALA A 68 18.56 -1.22 3.26
N GLY A 69 18.71 -1.81 4.46
CA GLY A 69 20.03 -2.03 5.09
C GLY A 69 20.71 -0.72 5.51
N LEU A 70 19.92 0.34 5.76
CA LEU A 70 20.42 1.68 6.11
C LEU A 70 20.26 1.97 7.60
N SER A 71 21.17 2.77 8.13
CA SER A 71 21.09 3.39 9.46
C SER A 71 20.58 4.84 9.37
N ASN A 72 20.19 5.43 10.49
CA ASN A 72 19.76 6.83 10.53
C ASN A 72 20.85 7.81 10.05
N ALA A 73 22.13 7.43 10.17
CA ALA A 73 23.26 8.24 9.72
C ALA A 73 23.35 8.32 8.19
N ASP A 74 22.85 7.28 7.49
CA ASP A 74 22.88 7.18 6.04
C ASP A 74 21.75 7.96 5.35
N ILE A 75 20.79 8.50 6.13
CA ILE A 75 19.70 9.32 5.61
C ILE A 75 20.16 10.77 5.49
N ASP A 76 20.16 11.31 4.30
CA ASP A 76 20.55 12.70 4.05
C ASP A 76 19.45 13.68 4.46
N GLU A 77 18.21 13.41 4.08
CA GLU A 77 17.08 14.31 4.27
C GLU A 77 15.80 13.53 4.63
N VAL A 78 14.98 14.11 5.52
CA VAL A 78 13.67 13.59 5.91
C VAL A 78 12.59 14.55 5.43
N ILE A 79 11.72 14.08 4.56
CA ILE A 79 10.62 14.85 3.99
C ILE A 79 9.29 14.30 4.53
N LEU A 80 8.46 15.19 5.06
CA LEU A 80 7.13 14.86 5.55
C LEU A 80 6.07 15.21 4.52
N VAL A 81 5.18 14.24 4.23
CA VAL A 81 4.12 14.36 3.23
C VAL A 81 2.76 14.00 3.84
N GLY A 82 1.72 14.75 3.48
CA GLY A 82 0.35 14.55 3.93
C GLY A 82 -0.01 15.39 5.16
N GLY A 83 -1.28 15.80 5.27
CA GLY A 83 -1.78 16.75 6.27
C GLY A 83 -1.54 16.33 7.73
N SER A 84 -1.56 15.03 8.04
CA SER A 84 -1.28 14.52 9.39
C SER A 84 0.14 14.79 9.87
N THR A 85 1.10 14.99 8.96
CA THR A 85 2.48 15.33 9.31
C THR A 85 2.64 16.76 9.86
N ARG A 86 1.57 17.57 9.80
CA ARG A 86 1.53 18.90 10.45
C ARG A 86 1.37 18.81 11.96
N ILE A 87 1.00 17.65 12.50
CA ILE A 87 0.86 17.43 13.95
C ILE A 87 2.24 17.54 14.61
N PRO A 88 2.43 18.45 15.58
CA PRO A 88 3.75 18.67 16.19
C PRO A 88 4.36 17.42 16.82
N ALA A 89 3.54 16.57 17.44
CA ALA A 89 4.01 15.32 18.03
C ALA A 89 4.55 14.33 16.99
N ILE A 90 4.01 14.31 15.76
CA ILE A 90 4.54 13.49 14.65
C ILE A 90 5.88 14.05 14.18
N GLN A 91 5.99 15.37 14.00
CA GLN A 91 7.24 16.01 13.59
C GLN A 91 8.36 15.73 14.60
N LYS A 92 8.06 15.90 15.90
CA LYS A 92 8.99 15.59 16.97
C LYS A 92 9.38 14.11 17.01
N LEU A 93 8.42 13.20 16.86
CA LEU A 93 8.67 11.76 16.83
C LEU A 93 9.65 11.38 15.72
N VAL A 94 9.45 11.95 14.52
CA VAL A 94 10.30 11.71 13.35
C VAL A 94 11.69 12.31 13.57
N GLU A 95 11.78 13.54 14.08
CA GLU A 95 13.05 14.19 14.42
C GLU A 95 13.84 13.39 15.45
N ASP A 96 13.18 12.93 16.52
CA ASP A 96 13.80 12.11 17.58
C ASP A 96 14.28 10.75 17.03
N PHE A 97 13.54 10.16 16.09
CA PHE A 97 13.90 8.87 15.49
C PHE A 97 15.08 8.97 14.52
N PHE A 98 15.06 9.92 13.59
CA PHE A 98 16.12 10.07 12.60
C PHE A 98 17.32 10.91 13.10
N GLY A 99 17.18 11.61 14.22
CA GLY A 99 18.19 12.54 14.73
C GLY A 99 18.37 13.80 13.86
N LYS A 100 17.43 14.06 12.97
CA LYS A 100 17.44 15.18 12.00
C LYS A 100 16.06 15.83 11.94
N ALA A 101 16.03 17.15 11.94
CA ALA A 101 14.78 17.89 11.73
C ALA A 101 14.24 17.63 10.31
N PRO A 102 12.93 17.38 10.15
CA PRO A 102 12.32 17.25 8.84
C PRO A 102 12.53 18.50 7.98
N SER A 103 12.77 18.27 6.69
CA SER A 103 12.91 19.35 5.70
C SER A 103 11.62 20.17 5.59
N LYS A 104 11.79 21.50 5.51
CA LYS A 104 10.69 22.46 5.32
C LYS A 104 10.56 22.94 3.86
N GLY A 105 11.38 22.39 2.97
CA GLY A 105 11.42 22.79 1.55
C GLY A 105 10.22 22.35 0.72
N VAL A 106 9.37 21.51 1.27
CA VAL A 106 8.23 20.91 0.57
C VAL A 106 6.94 21.19 1.31
N ASN A 107 5.90 21.63 0.60
CA ASN A 107 4.55 21.76 1.16
C ASN A 107 3.92 20.33 1.24
N PRO A 108 3.64 19.80 2.44
CA PRO A 108 3.14 18.44 2.60
C PRO A 108 1.74 18.20 2.01
N ASP A 109 0.97 19.24 1.74
CA ASP A 109 -0.37 19.15 1.16
C ASP A 109 -0.36 19.18 -0.38
N GLU A 110 0.66 19.79 -0.98
CA GLU A 110 0.73 20.05 -2.43
C GLU A 110 1.73 19.15 -3.17
N VAL A 111 2.70 18.59 -2.47
CA VAL A 111 3.82 17.87 -3.10
C VAL A 111 3.37 16.70 -3.99
N VAL A 112 2.28 16.03 -3.63
CA VAL A 112 1.73 14.91 -4.44
C VAL A 112 1.19 15.44 -5.78
N ALA A 113 0.49 16.58 -5.77
CA ALA A 113 -0.02 17.21 -6.99
C ALA A 113 1.12 17.71 -7.88
N VAL A 114 2.17 18.28 -7.27
CA VAL A 114 3.39 18.71 -7.99
C VAL A 114 4.07 17.50 -8.63
N GLY A 115 4.26 16.41 -7.88
CA GLY A 115 4.83 15.16 -8.41
C GLY A 115 4.02 14.57 -9.56
N ALA A 116 2.68 14.57 -9.44
CA ALA A 116 1.79 14.12 -10.51
C ALA A 116 1.91 14.99 -11.77
N SER A 117 2.08 16.30 -11.60
CA SER A 117 2.28 17.23 -12.72
C SER A 117 3.62 16.96 -13.43
N ILE A 118 4.69 16.74 -12.66
CA ILE A 118 6.01 16.39 -13.21
C ILE A 118 5.92 15.07 -13.99
N GLN A 119 5.26 14.05 -13.43
CA GLN A 119 5.07 12.78 -14.12
C GLN A 119 4.25 12.94 -15.41
N GLY A 120 3.23 13.79 -15.40
CA GLY A 120 2.47 14.15 -16.61
C GLY A 120 3.34 14.80 -17.68
N ALA A 121 4.23 15.71 -17.29
CA ALA A 121 5.17 16.37 -18.19
C ALA A 121 6.18 15.38 -18.80
N ILE A 122 6.70 14.42 -18.01
CA ILE A 122 7.57 13.34 -18.47
C ILE A 122 6.87 12.47 -19.53
N LEU A 123 5.62 12.07 -19.25
CA LEU A 123 4.81 11.26 -20.19
C LEU A 123 4.54 12.00 -21.50
N ASN A 124 4.33 13.32 -21.43
CA ASN A 124 4.15 14.17 -22.60
C ASN A 124 5.45 14.57 -23.30
N LYS A 125 6.60 14.14 -22.76
CA LYS A 125 7.94 14.47 -23.29
C LYS A 125 8.19 15.98 -23.36
N GLU A 126 7.76 16.72 -22.34
CA GLU A 126 7.99 18.15 -22.25
C GLU A 126 9.47 18.46 -21.98
N GLU A 127 9.95 19.58 -22.48
CA GLU A 127 11.32 20.05 -22.27
C GLU A 127 11.57 20.38 -20.79
N GLY A 128 12.76 20.06 -20.28
CA GLY A 128 13.19 20.37 -18.92
C GLY A 128 12.91 19.29 -17.87
N VAL A 129 12.20 18.20 -18.22
CA VAL A 129 11.93 17.06 -17.30
C VAL A 129 12.49 15.72 -17.82
N GLY A 130 13.15 15.71 -19.00
CA GLY A 130 13.58 14.48 -19.69
C GLY A 130 14.64 13.65 -18.95
N ASP A 131 15.36 14.25 -18.01
CA ASP A 131 16.42 13.58 -17.24
C ASP A 131 15.91 12.97 -15.92
N ILE A 132 14.63 13.16 -15.60
CA ILE A 132 14.04 12.61 -14.38
C ILE A 132 13.58 11.18 -14.64
N VAL A 133 14.16 10.22 -13.93
CA VAL A 133 13.81 8.80 -14.01
C VAL A 133 13.13 8.41 -12.71
N LEU A 134 11.88 7.93 -12.79
CA LEU A 134 11.17 7.30 -11.68
C LEU A 134 11.36 5.78 -11.79
N LEU A 135 11.97 5.18 -10.78
CA LEU A 135 12.05 3.74 -10.61
C LEU A 135 11.11 3.35 -9.47
N ASP A 136 10.09 2.60 -9.80
CA ASP A 136 9.12 2.10 -8.83
C ASP A 136 9.38 0.63 -8.49
N VAL A 137 8.86 0.15 -7.37
CA VAL A 137 9.04 -1.21 -6.89
C VAL A 137 7.72 -1.81 -6.41
N THR A 138 7.65 -3.14 -6.40
CA THR A 138 6.55 -3.86 -5.76
C THR A 138 6.68 -3.73 -4.24
N PRO A 139 5.66 -3.23 -3.51
CA PRO A 139 5.76 -3.05 -2.05
C PRO A 139 5.70 -4.38 -1.27
N LEU A 140 5.08 -5.41 -1.85
CA LEU A 140 4.89 -6.74 -1.27
C LEU A 140 5.17 -7.82 -2.31
N SER A 141 5.60 -8.99 -1.84
CA SER A 141 5.75 -10.18 -2.69
C SER A 141 4.42 -10.60 -3.29
N MET A 142 4.46 -11.07 -4.53
CA MET A 142 3.33 -11.63 -5.24
C MET A 142 3.62 -13.07 -5.63
N GLY A 143 2.60 -13.92 -5.57
CA GLY A 143 2.76 -15.34 -5.88
C GLY A 143 1.44 -16.06 -6.05
N ILE A 144 1.50 -17.38 -6.06
CA ILE A 144 0.34 -18.24 -6.18
C ILE A 144 0.25 -19.22 -5.01
N GLU A 145 -0.97 -19.66 -4.73
CA GLU A 145 -1.20 -20.80 -3.86
C GLU A 145 -0.76 -22.09 -4.54
N THR A 146 0.01 -22.90 -3.84
CA THR A 146 0.48 -24.20 -4.27
C THR A 146 0.02 -25.30 -3.32
N LEU A 147 0.35 -26.57 -3.64
CA LEU A 147 -0.07 -27.73 -2.87
C LEU A 147 0.24 -27.56 -1.37
N GLY A 148 -0.76 -27.86 -0.53
CA GLY A 148 -0.66 -27.68 0.93
C GLY A 148 -1.06 -26.29 1.43
N GLY A 149 -1.62 -25.42 0.57
CA GLY A 149 -2.04 -24.06 0.96
C GLY A 149 -0.86 -23.12 1.20
N VAL A 150 0.29 -23.40 0.59
CA VAL A 150 1.52 -22.60 0.72
C VAL A 150 1.52 -21.49 -0.34
N MET A 151 1.98 -20.31 0.03
CA MET A 151 2.27 -19.24 -0.92
C MET A 151 3.66 -19.45 -1.54
N THR A 152 3.69 -19.74 -2.84
CA THR A 152 4.92 -19.75 -3.64
C THR A 152 5.11 -18.37 -4.26
N LYS A 153 6.18 -17.68 -3.87
CA LYS A 153 6.49 -16.33 -4.38
C LYS A 153 6.98 -16.42 -5.82
N MET A 154 6.40 -15.58 -6.67
CA MET A 154 6.81 -15.38 -8.06
C MET A 154 7.65 -14.11 -8.21
N ILE A 155 7.25 -13.03 -7.58
CA ILE A 155 7.94 -11.74 -7.56
C ILE A 155 8.12 -11.35 -6.10
N ASP A 156 9.36 -11.10 -5.69
CA ASP A 156 9.67 -10.69 -4.33
C ASP A 156 9.32 -9.21 -4.09
N ALA A 157 9.06 -8.85 -2.83
CA ALA A 157 8.93 -7.46 -2.43
C ALA A 157 10.17 -6.65 -2.83
N ASN A 158 9.98 -5.36 -3.09
CA ASN A 158 11.03 -4.42 -3.52
C ASN A 158 11.67 -4.76 -4.88
N THR A 159 11.01 -5.59 -5.71
CA THR A 159 11.44 -5.79 -7.11
C THR A 159 11.08 -4.58 -7.95
N THR A 160 12.07 -4.03 -8.67
CA THR A 160 11.87 -2.90 -9.58
C THR A 160 10.90 -3.28 -10.72
N ILE A 161 9.98 -2.38 -11.04
CA ILE A 161 9.04 -2.53 -12.16
C ILE A 161 9.44 -1.60 -13.33
N PRO A 162 9.16 -1.98 -14.59
CA PRO A 162 8.46 -3.20 -15.02
C PRO A 162 9.29 -4.47 -14.81
N CYS A 163 8.61 -5.58 -14.49
CA CYS A 163 9.28 -6.87 -14.35
C CYS A 163 8.39 -8.03 -14.82
N LYS A 164 9.04 -9.12 -15.21
CA LYS A 164 8.37 -10.33 -15.67
C LYS A 164 9.06 -11.56 -15.10
N LYS A 165 8.28 -12.49 -14.55
CA LYS A 165 8.80 -13.77 -14.08
C LYS A 165 7.88 -14.90 -14.50
N THR A 166 8.49 -16.00 -14.93
CA THR A 166 7.78 -17.20 -15.40
C THR A 166 8.34 -18.42 -14.70
N GLU A 167 7.46 -19.25 -14.16
CA GLU A 167 7.81 -20.54 -13.55
C GLU A 167 6.87 -21.64 -14.01
N THR A 168 7.35 -22.89 -14.01
CA THR A 168 6.58 -24.05 -14.43
C THR A 168 6.10 -24.83 -13.21
N PHE A 169 4.80 -25.03 -13.14
CA PHE A 169 4.12 -25.83 -12.12
C PHE A 169 3.51 -27.07 -12.75
N SER A 170 2.90 -27.91 -11.92
CA SER A 170 2.26 -29.13 -12.39
C SER A 170 0.95 -29.40 -11.64
N THR A 171 0.23 -30.45 -12.07
CA THR A 171 -1.00 -30.90 -11.41
C THR A 171 -0.70 -31.63 -10.09
N ALA A 172 -1.60 -31.49 -9.13
CA ALA A 172 -1.51 -32.10 -7.79
C ALA A 172 -2.15 -33.50 -7.72
N ALA A 173 -3.06 -33.83 -8.66
CA ALA A 173 -3.78 -35.11 -8.70
C ALA A 173 -3.67 -35.77 -10.09
N ASP A 174 -3.85 -37.10 -10.11
CA ASP A 174 -3.90 -37.86 -11.36
C ASP A 174 -5.14 -37.50 -12.16
N ASN A 175 -4.98 -37.42 -13.48
CA ASN A 175 -6.06 -37.11 -14.45
C ASN A 175 -6.72 -35.72 -14.19
N GLN A 176 -6.02 -34.81 -13.57
CA GLN A 176 -6.50 -33.45 -13.34
C GLN A 176 -6.52 -32.66 -14.67
N THR A 177 -7.69 -32.22 -15.08
CA THR A 177 -7.93 -31.51 -16.36
C THR A 177 -8.08 -29.99 -16.21
N GLU A 178 -7.99 -29.50 -14.98
CA GLU A 178 -8.13 -28.09 -14.62
C GLU A 178 -7.21 -27.73 -13.45
N VAL A 179 -6.65 -26.54 -13.46
CA VAL A 179 -5.92 -25.94 -12.33
C VAL A 179 -6.47 -24.57 -12.03
N THR A 180 -6.65 -24.26 -10.75
CA THR A 180 -6.98 -22.92 -10.27
C THR A 180 -5.70 -22.19 -9.95
N ILE A 181 -5.53 -21.02 -10.55
CA ILE A 181 -4.43 -20.11 -10.24
C ILE A 181 -4.98 -19.06 -9.26
N HIS A 182 -4.65 -19.22 -7.98
CA HIS A 182 -5.01 -18.29 -6.90
C HIS A 182 -3.86 -17.33 -6.68
N VAL A 183 -4.06 -16.07 -7.07
CA VAL A 183 -3.03 -15.02 -7.03
C VAL A 183 -3.08 -14.31 -5.69
N LEU A 184 -1.92 -14.22 -5.05
CA LEU A 184 -1.75 -13.73 -3.68
C LEU A 184 -0.74 -12.59 -3.61
N GLN A 185 -0.93 -11.72 -2.62
CA GLN A 185 0.03 -10.65 -2.27
C GLN A 185 0.28 -10.68 -0.77
N GLY A 186 1.56 -10.68 -0.37
CA GLY A 186 1.98 -10.63 1.04
C GLY A 186 3.25 -11.42 1.32
N GLU A 187 3.63 -11.47 2.60
CA GLU A 187 4.89 -12.07 3.05
C GLU A 187 4.71 -13.34 3.89
N ARG A 188 3.47 -13.76 4.13
CA ARG A 188 3.18 -14.92 4.98
C ARG A 188 3.38 -16.22 4.21
N PRO A 189 3.92 -17.29 4.85
CA PRO A 189 4.13 -18.58 4.21
C PRO A 189 2.84 -19.27 3.72
N MET A 190 1.74 -19.08 4.46
CA MET A 190 0.47 -19.73 4.14
C MET A 190 -0.42 -18.82 3.28
N ALA A 191 -1.02 -19.39 2.23
CA ALA A 191 -1.88 -18.67 1.30
C ALA A 191 -3.03 -17.93 2.00
N ALA A 192 -3.71 -18.59 2.94
CA ALA A 192 -4.85 -18.03 3.69
C ALA A 192 -4.49 -16.80 4.56
N GLN A 193 -3.21 -16.55 4.81
CA GLN A 193 -2.72 -15.41 5.61
C GLN A 193 -2.32 -14.22 4.74
N ASN A 194 -2.37 -14.36 3.41
CA ASN A 194 -2.04 -13.34 2.45
C ASN A 194 -3.31 -12.76 1.80
N LYS A 195 -3.17 -11.61 1.17
CA LYS A 195 -4.28 -10.98 0.45
C LYS A 195 -4.49 -11.70 -0.87
N SER A 196 -5.71 -12.24 -1.09
CA SER A 196 -6.13 -12.69 -2.41
C SER A 196 -6.35 -11.47 -3.31
N ILE A 197 -5.69 -11.44 -4.45
CA ILE A 197 -5.81 -10.35 -5.44
C ILE A 197 -6.45 -10.79 -6.74
N GLY A 198 -6.66 -12.09 -6.94
CA GLY A 198 -7.39 -12.64 -8.07
C GLY A 198 -7.34 -14.16 -8.11
N ASN A 199 -8.23 -14.75 -8.89
CA ASN A 199 -8.19 -16.17 -9.21
C ASN A 199 -8.75 -16.41 -10.62
N PHE A 200 -8.29 -17.45 -11.28
CA PHE A 200 -8.82 -17.93 -12.55
C PHE A 200 -8.48 -19.40 -12.76
N ASN A 201 -9.22 -20.06 -13.64
CA ASN A 201 -9.06 -21.48 -13.93
C ASN A 201 -8.47 -21.67 -15.33
N LEU A 202 -7.42 -22.49 -15.42
CA LEU A 202 -6.94 -23.04 -16.68
C LEU A 202 -7.56 -24.42 -16.86
N THR A 203 -8.40 -24.59 -17.89
CA THR A 203 -9.13 -25.81 -18.20
C THR A 203 -8.59 -26.48 -19.47
N GLY A 204 -8.93 -27.75 -19.66
CA GLY A 204 -8.60 -28.52 -20.87
C GLY A 204 -7.13 -28.98 -20.89
N ILE A 205 -6.55 -29.20 -19.73
CA ILE A 205 -5.29 -29.92 -19.55
C ILE A 205 -5.52 -31.38 -19.91
N ALA A 206 -4.61 -31.98 -20.69
CA ALA A 206 -4.71 -33.39 -21.05
C ALA A 206 -4.58 -34.28 -19.78
N PRO A 207 -5.47 -35.27 -19.59
CA PRO A 207 -5.39 -36.20 -18.48
C PRO A 207 -4.03 -36.92 -18.45
N ALA A 208 -3.32 -36.82 -17.32
CA ALA A 208 -2.03 -37.47 -17.11
C ALA A 208 -1.82 -37.74 -15.61
N ARG A 209 -0.76 -38.46 -15.27
CA ARG A 209 -0.36 -38.61 -13.87
C ARG A 209 0.02 -37.27 -13.28
N ARG A 210 -0.24 -37.08 -11.98
CA ARG A 210 0.21 -35.90 -11.23
C ARG A 210 1.68 -35.62 -11.46
N GLY A 211 2.05 -34.36 -11.59
CA GLY A 211 3.43 -33.94 -11.82
C GLY A 211 3.90 -34.03 -13.28
N VAL A 212 3.11 -34.63 -14.20
CA VAL A 212 3.48 -34.74 -15.62
C VAL A 212 3.09 -33.48 -16.42
N PRO A 213 1.86 -32.92 -16.31
CA PRO A 213 1.52 -31.68 -17.02
C PRO A 213 2.44 -30.53 -16.62
N GLN A 214 2.82 -29.72 -17.60
CA GLN A 214 3.66 -28.54 -17.38
C GLN A 214 2.85 -27.27 -17.60
N ILE A 215 2.51 -26.61 -16.51
CA ILE A 215 1.74 -25.36 -16.49
C ILE A 215 2.69 -24.21 -16.26
N GLU A 216 2.92 -23.43 -17.29
CA GLU A 216 3.75 -22.24 -17.24
C GLU A 216 2.91 -21.07 -16.72
N VAL A 217 3.28 -20.55 -15.54
CA VAL A 217 2.64 -19.37 -14.93
C VAL A 217 3.56 -18.19 -15.08
N THR A 218 3.04 -17.13 -15.66
CA THR A 218 3.78 -15.87 -15.90
C THR A 218 3.13 -14.73 -15.14
N PHE A 219 3.94 -14.02 -14.37
CA PHE A 219 3.63 -12.74 -13.74
C PHE A 219 4.33 -11.64 -14.54
N ASP A 220 3.58 -10.67 -15.02
CA ASP A 220 4.06 -9.56 -15.85
C ASP A 220 3.51 -8.25 -15.27
N ILE A 221 4.39 -7.42 -14.68
CA ILE A 221 4.03 -6.13 -14.10
C ILE A 221 4.57 -5.04 -15.02
N ASP A 222 3.68 -4.19 -15.51
CA ASP A 222 4.06 -3.07 -16.37
C ASP A 222 4.59 -1.87 -15.56
N ALA A 223 5.05 -0.83 -16.26
CA ALA A 223 5.56 0.39 -15.65
C ALA A 223 4.52 1.17 -14.83
N ASN A 224 3.23 0.87 -14.99
CA ASN A 224 2.13 1.49 -14.24
C ASN A 224 1.73 0.66 -13.01
N GLY A 225 2.44 -0.46 -12.73
CA GLY A 225 2.13 -1.36 -11.64
C GLY A 225 0.94 -2.30 -11.90
N ILE A 226 0.48 -2.41 -13.15
CA ILE A 226 -0.60 -3.30 -13.53
C ILE A 226 -0.04 -4.71 -13.68
N LEU A 227 -0.58 -5.65 -12.91
CA LEU A 227 -0.18 -7.05 -12.93
C LEU A 227 -1.06 -7.84 -13.92
N LYS A 228 -0.43 -8.52 -14.86
CA LYS A 228 -1.03 -9.56 -15.68
C LYS A 228 -0.49 -10.92 -15.24
N VAL A 229 -1.38 -11.83 -14.89
CA VAL A 229 -1.02 -13.22 -14.60
C VAL A 229 -1.61 -14.11 -15.68
N SER A 230 -0.79 -14.94 -16.31
CA SER A 230 -1.22 -15.93 -17.27
C SER A 230 -0.76 -17.34 -16.87
N ALA A 231 -1.53 -18.33 -17.23
CA ALA A 231 -1.19 -19.74 -17.08
C ALA A 231 -1.39 -20.44 -18.42
N LYS A 232 -0.39 -21.23 -18.85
CA LYS A 232 -0.39 -21.94 -20.13
C LYS A 232 0.03 -23.39 -19.94
N ASP A 233 -0.79 -24.31 -20.42
CA ASP A 233 -0.41 -25.72 -20.55
C ASP A 233 0.50 -25.89 -21.77
N LYS A 234 1.74 -26.32 -21.55
CA LYS A 234 2.73 -26.51 -22.61
C LYS A 234 2.35 -27.61 -23.61
N ALA A 235 1.61 -28.61 -23.17
CA ALA A 235 1.23 -29.75 -24.01
C ALA A 235 0.09 -29.39 -24.98
N THR A 236 -0.96 -28.74 -24.50
CA THR A 236 -2.15 -28.41 -25.30
C THR A 236 -2.10 -27.01 -25.90
N GLY A 237 -1.20 -26.16 -25.40
CA GLY A 237 -1.10 -24.76 -25.78
C GLY A 237 -2.24 -23.88 -25.26
N LYS A 238 -3.15 -24.44 -24.46
CA LYS A 238 -4.24 -23.67 -23.86
C LYS A 238 -3.71 -22.68 -22.84
N GLU A 239 -4.26 -21.47 -22.86
CA GLU A 239 -3.84 -20.35 -22.02
C GLU A 239 -5.04 -19.62 -21.46
N GLN A 240 -4.93 -19.16 -20.23
CA GLN A 240 -5.83 -18.23 -19.57
C GLN A 240 -5.05 -17.14 -18.85
N ALA A 241 -5.65 -15.96 -18.73
CA ALA A 241 -5.01 -14.83 -18.06
C ALA A 241 -6.03 -13.97 -17.32
N ILE A 242 -5.54 -13.30 -16.27
CA ILE A 242 -6.25 -12.25 -15.55
C ILE A 242 -5.39 -10.99 -15.53
N ARG A 243 -6.04 -9.83 -15.63
CA ARG A 243 -5.44 -8.52 -15.38
C ARG A 243 -5.91 -8.01 -14.04
N ILE A 244 -4.97 -7.63 -13.19
CA ILE A 244 -5.22 -7.16 -11.83
C ILE A 244 -4.73 -5.72 -11.75
N GLU A 245 -5.65 -4.80 -11.54
CA GLU A 245 -5.35 -3.39 -11.28
C GLU A 245 -5.31 -3.16 -9.77
N ALA A 246 -4.41 -2.30 -9.31
CA ALA A 246 -4.37 -1.94 -7.91
C ALA A 246 -5.72 -1.34 -7.52
N SER A 247 -6.44 -2.01 -6.60
CA SER A 247 -7.62 -1.39 -6.02
C SER A 247 -7.17 -0.18 -5.21
N SER A 248 -7.74 0.98 -5.47
CA SER A 248 -7.40 2.24 -4.80
C SER A 248 -7.66 2.21 -3.28
N GLY A 249 -8.23 1.13 -2.74
CA GLY A 249 -8.61 1.03 -1.33
C GLY A 249 -9.70 2.04 -0.90
N LEU A 250 -10.22 2.80 -1.84
CA LEU A 250 -11.36 3.69 -1.65
C LEU A 250 -12.62 2.89 -1.93
N SER A 251 -13.27 2.42 -0.87
CA SER A 251 -14.62 1.87 -0.89
C SER A 251 -15.61 2.93 -0.45
#